data_c47b0fba9bdfc1318fb600ff38cc67ce
#
_entry.id   c47b0fba9bdfc1318fb600ff38cc67ce
#
_cell.length_a   1.000
_cell.length_b   1.000
_cell.length_c   1.000
_cell.angle_alpha   90.00
_cell.angle_beta   90.00
_cell.angle_gamma   90.00
#
_symmetry.space_group_name_H-M   'P 1'
#
loop_
_entity.id
_entity.type
_entity.pdbx_description
1 polymer ?
#
loop_
_entity_poly.entity_id
_entity_poly.type
_entity_poly.pdbx_seq_one_letter_code
_entity_poly.pdbx_strand_id
1 'polypeptide(L)'
;MILIVLFSFSFANDKQIYSTIQMMDQVMIIDPISLQIEESLSTEFVSQNVSTCIDYTLEMDCNMADGCEWMMDMCMESTGSNTMNTPHFIVLDETNGYWFVTTIASGFIAQYSLIDNVFIDSFFVGDAPALLAVDEINKKIYCSRMMPMNGMGNMMPSSDSNIIQSLSYSSMGLELSNVSEYIIDSPAPHGLAINSYGNEIFTASNTADWIYKINLENGEVTGVAMDEEVNNTPDQITQRLKPIQCLSVSNKLFVTCSAGPWMNPWSGQTTIIEGKLQMWDSDLMTLIDSIDLGEYSSPWHIKESPIDEVVYVVLGGDNLYDTEGLACVRYENNELVLEWIVGDENFDTLHGVDVSSDGQRIYVSGRGDGKIHVFDNQGNYIDFVSIGTMSMLGGIALEKKGLPELGDLNNNVEINVVDVVLLVNSIFSPMMSSPYQNYASDFNEDGDINVVDIVNLVSNILDN
;
A
#
# COMPACT_ATOMS: atom_id res chain seq x y z
N MET A 1 34.87 -31.39 -26.14
CA MET A 1 33.42 -31.15 -26.22
C MET A 1 33.06 -30.23 -25.07
N ILE A 2 32.95 -28.92 -25.33
CA ILE A 2 32.60 -27.94 -24.35
C ILE A 2 31.07 -27.93 -24.25
N LEU A 3 30.53 -28.35 -23.10
CA LEU A 3 29.11 -28.29 -22.82
C LEU A 3 28.78 -26.82 -22.49
N ILE A 4 28.23 -26.08 -23.44
CA ILE A 4 27.67 -24.76 -23.18
C ILE A 4 26.29 -25.02 -22.52
N VAL A 5 26.21 -24.87 -21.21
CA VAL A 5 24.93 -24.81 -20.50
C VAL A 5 24.38 -23.42 -20.76
N LEU A 6 23.44 -23.32 -21.69
CA LEU A 6 22.62 -22.12 -21.84
C LEU A 6 21.65 -22.09 -20.66
N PHE A 7 21.96 -21.28 -19.65
CA PHE A 7 20.94 -20.86 -18.70
C PHE A 7 19.99 -19.92 -19.47
N SER A 8 18.80 -20.44 -19.77
CA SER A 8 17.68 -19.56 -20.11
C SER A 8 17.29 -18.83 -18.83
N PHE A 9 17.76 -17.60 -18.68
CA PHE A 9 17.16 -16.69 -17.70
C PHE A 9 15.72 -16.43 -18.17
N SER A 10 14.75 -17.05 -17.52
CA SER A 10 13.37 -16.60 -17.59
C SER A 10 13.34 -15.29 -16.80
N PHE A 11 13.32 -14.17 -17.50
CA PHE A 11 13.04 -12.90 -16.85
C PHE A 11 11.62 -12.94 -16.32
N ALA A 12 11.40 -12.33 -15.15
CA ALA A 12 10.06 -12.09 -14.64
C ALA A 12 9.22 -11.42 -15.73
N ASN A 13 7.96 -11.82 -15.84
CA ASN A 13 7.02 -11.23 -16.78
C ASN A 13 6.33 -10.00 -16.16
N ASP A 14 6.95 -9.39 -15.15
CA ASP A 14 6.45 -8.19 -14.49
C ASP A 14 6.21 -7.08 -15.52
N LYS A 15 5.12 -6.36 -15.39
CA LYS A 15 4.63 -5.41 -16.40
C LYS A 15 5.08 -4.00 -16.13
N GLN A 16 4.74 -3.47 -14.96
CA GLN A 16 4.97 -2.07 -14.63
C GLN A 16 5.29 -1.91 -13.15
N ILE A 17 6.12 -0.91 -12.85
CA ILE A 17 6.34 -0.39 -11.50
C ILE A 17 5.55 0.89 -11.37
N TYR A 18 4.75 0.98 -10.32
CA TYR A 18 4.03 2.18 -9.91
C TYR A 18 4.73 2.79 -8.70
N SER A 19 5.07 4.07 -8.74
CA SER A 19 5.67 4.78 -7.61
C SER A 19 5.02 6.13 -7.40
N THR A 20 4.63 6.42 -6.15
CA THR A 20 4.04 7.71 -5.77
C THR A 20 5.11 8.78 -5.62
N ILE A 21 4.81 9.99 -6.10
CA ILE A 21 5.67 11.17 -6.02
C ILE A 21 4.94 12.27 -5.27
N GLN A 22 5.24 12.39 -3.97
CA GLN A 22 4.48 13.21 -3.04
C GLN A 22 4.53 14.71 -3.36
N MET A 23 5.70 15.23 -3.73
CA MET A 23 5.89 16.66 -3.98
C MET A 23 5.43 17.13 -5.35
N MET A 24 5.04 16.21 -6.23
CA MET A 24 4.59 16.53 -7.60
C MET A 24 3.14 16.13 -7.84
N ASP A 25 2.45 15.57 -6.84
CA ASP A 25 1.10 15.01 -6.98
C ASP A 25 0.97 14.05 -8.17
N GLN A 26 1.90 13.10 -8.26
CA GLN A 26 1.99 12.19 -9.40
C GLN A 26 2.22 10.74 -8.96
N VAL A 27 1.87 9.82 -9.87
CA VAL A 27 2.34 8.43 -9.86
C VAL A 27 3.13 8.20 -11.14
N MET A 28 4.37 7.71 -10.99
CA MET A 28 5.19 7.29 -12.13
C MET A 28 4.97 5.82 -12.43
N ILE A 29 4.89 5.52 -13.73
CA ILE A 29 4.83 4.17 -14.27
C ILE A 29 6.12 3.91 -15.05
N ILE A 30 6.77 2.80 -14.72
CA ILE A 30 8.13 2.51 -15.15
C ILE A 30 8.20 1.05 -15.60
N ASP A 31 8.85 0.80 -16.72
CA ASP A 31 9.15 -0.56 -17.17
C ASP A 31 10.20 -1.21 -16.26
N PRO A 32 9.91 -2.38 -15.64
CA PRO A 32 10.78 -2.99 -14.63
C PRO A 32 12.08 -3.57 -15.21
N ILE A 33 12.17 -3.75 -16.53
CA ILE A 33 13.32 -4.34 -17.19
C ILE A 33 14.25 -3.26 -17.73
N SER A 34 13.72 -2.35 -18.52
CA SER A 34 14.49 -1.27 -19.15
C SER A 34 14.71 -0.08 -18.22
N LEU A 35 13.96 0.00 -17.11
CA LEU A 35 13.96 1.09 -16.14
C LEU A 35 13.65 2.45 -16.79
N GLN A 36 12.86 2.45 -17.86
CA GLN A 36 12.41 3.66 -18.51
C GLN A 36 11.06 4.11 -17.93
N ILE A 37 10.94 5.40 -17.71
CA ILE A 37 9.65 6.01 -17.33
C ILE A 37 8.75 5.96 -18.56
N GLU A 38 7.63 5.28 -18.46
CA GLU A 38 6.64 5.15 -19.52
C GLU A 38 5.57 6.22 -19.44
N GLU A 39 5.12 6.51 -18.21
CA GLU A 39 4.04 7.46 -17.98
C GLU A 39 4.22 8.20 -16.64
N SER A 40 3.64 9.39 -16.56
CA SER A 40 3.50 10.19 -15.34
C SER A 40 2.05 10.64 -15.24
N LEU A 41 1.36 10.11 -14.24
CA LEU A 41 -0.05 10.37 -13.99
C LEU A 41 -0.22 11.42 -12.90
N SER A 42 -1.02 12.45 -13.17
CA SER A 42 -1.41 13.40 -12.13
C SER A 42 -2.44 12.77 -11.19
N THR A 43 -2.25 12.95 -9.89
CA THR A 43 -3.25 12.65 -8.87
C THR A 43 -4.11 13.87 -8.51
N GLU A 44 -4.02 14.93 -9.28
CA GLU A 44 -4.94 16.06 -9.22
C GLU A 44 -6.30 15.64 -9.80
N PHE A 45 -7.16 15.09 -8.95
CA PHE A 45 -8.54 14.83 -9.32
C PHE A 45 -9.42 15.93 -8.75
N VAL A 46 -10.26 16.49 -9.59
CA VAL A 46 -11.30 17.41 -9.14
C VAL A 46 -12.41 16.57 -8.53
N SER A 47 -12.69 16.76 -7.23
CA SER A 47 -13.86 16.12 -6.64
C SER A 47 -15.09 16.61 -7.43
N GLN A 48 -15.83 15.68 -8.04
CA GLN A 48 -17.01 16.01 -8.85
C GLN A 48 -18.18 16.58 -8.01
N ASN A 49 -18.00 16.75 -6.71
CA ASN A 49 -18.95 17.37 -5.79
C ASN A 49 -18.44 18.74 -5.29
N VAL A 50 -18.02 19.60 -6.17
CA VAL A 50 -17.87 21.02 -5.80
C VAL A 50 -19.28 21.61 -5.71
N SER A 51 -19.91 21.50 -4.52
CA SER A 51 -20.83 22.55 -4.11
C SER A 51 -20.05 23.86 -4.23
N THR A 52 -20.55 24.81 -4.98
CA THR A 52 -19.88 26.12 -5.11
C THR A 52 -19.69 26.67 -3.71
N CYS A 53 -18.50 27.18 -3.37
CA CYS A 53 -18.20 27.67 -2.01
C CYS A 53 -19.30 28.61 -1.48
N ILE A 54 -19.95 29.33 -2.37
CA ILE A 54 -21.06 30.25 -2.05
C ILE A 54 -22.28 29.57 -1.40
N ASP A 55 -22.41 28.26 -1.50
CA ASP A 55 -23.52 27.50 -0.92
C ASP A 55 -23.34 27.25 0.58
N TYR A 56 -22.11 27.40 1.11
CA TYR A 56 -21.84 27.29 2.54
C TYR A 56 -22.14 28.59 3.28
N THR A 57 -23.05 28.52 4.21
CA THR A 57 -23.49 29.68 5.02
C THR A 57 -22.90 29.72 6.43
N LEU A 58 -22.16 28.69 6.80
CA LEU A 58 -21.48 28.58 8.09
C LEU A 58 -19.97 28.48 7.88
N GLU A 59 -19.20 29.20 8.69
CA GLU A 59 -17.73 29.18 8.66
C GLU A 59 -17.14 27.79 8.78
N MET A 60 -17.70 26.95 9.67
CA MET A 60 -17.24 25.59 9.88
C MET A 60 -17.44 24.70 8.65
N ASP A 61 -18.60 24.81 7.99
CA ASP A 61 -18.90 24.01 6.80
C ASP A 61 -18.04 24.47 5.60
N CYS A 62 -17.79 25.77 5.51
CA CYS A 62 -16.91 26.34 4.49
C CYS A 62 -15.46 25.88 4.63
N ASN A 63 -14.91 25.95 5.84
CA ASN A 63 -13.52 25.55 6.11
C ASN A 63 -13.30 24.04 6.07
N MET A 64 -14.36 23.23 6.08
CA MET A 64 -14.31 21.79 5.82
C MET A 64 -14.49 21.45 4.33
N ALA A 65 -14.90 22.41 3.51
CA ALA A 65 -15.07 22.19 2.07
C ALA A 65 -13.75 22.44 1.34
N ASP A 66 -13.35 21.49 0.53
CA ASP A 66 -12.10 21.58 -0.23
C ASP A 66 -12.10 22.76 -1.20
N GLY A 67 -11.00 23.52 -1.20
CA GLY A 67 -10.87 24.70 -2.05
C GLY A 67 -11.68 25.92 -1.59
N CYS A 68 -12.31 25.89 -0.40
CA CYS A 68 -13.08 26.99 0.16
C CYS A 68 -12.40 27.58 1.40
N GLU A 69 -12.54 28.87 1.58
CA GLU A 69 -12.07 29.61 2.74
C GLU A 69 -13.12 30.61 3.19
N TRP A 70 -13.33 30.69 4.52
CA TRP A 70 -14.25 31.66 5.10
C TRP A 70 -13.58 33.03 5.23
N MET A 71 -13.98 33.99 4.42
CA MET A 71 -13.48 35.36 4.47
C MET A 71 -14.62 36.37 4.41
N MET A 72 -14.53 37.44 5.22
CA MET A 72 -15.49 38.56 5.25
C MET A 72 -16.97 38.10 5.37
N ASP A 73 -17.23 37.12 6.28
CA ASP A 73 -18.56 36.54 6.52
C ASP A 73 -19.18 35.84 5.31
N MET A 74 -18.36 35.37 4.39
CA MET A 74 -18.76 34.60 3.22
C MET A 74 -17.79 33.45 2.96
N CYS A 75 -18.32 32.35 2.46
CA CYS A 75 -17.50 31.27 1.94
C CYS A 75 -17.07 31.59 0.51
N MET A 76 -15.78 31.68 0.27
CA MET A 76 -15.19 32.02 -1.01
C MET A 76 -14.25 30.93 -1.50
N GLU A 77 -14.06 30.84 -2.80
CA GLU A 77 -12.98 30.02 -3.36
C GLU A 77 -11.63 30.54 -2.84
N SER A 78 -10.83 29.67 -2.25
CA SER A 78 -9.51 30.02 -1.77
C SER A 78 -8.62 30.40 -2.97
N THR A 79 -8.25 31.66 -3.07
CA THR A 79 -7.36 32.12 -4.12
C THR A 79 -5.93 31.66 -3.79
N GLY A 80 -5.58 30.43 -4.18
CA GLY A 80 -4.19 30.00 -4.19
C GLY A 80 -3.81 28.78 -3.35
N SER A 81 -4.71 27.91 -2.94
CA SER A 81 -4.28 26.58 -2.54
C SER A 81 -4.38 25.64 -3.76
N ASN A 82 -3.27 25.46 -4.49
CA ASN A 82 -2.97 24.15 -4.99
C ASN A 82 -2.83 23.28 -3.75
N THR A 83 -3.92 22.68 -3.30
CA THR A 83 -3.86 21.68 -2.23
C THR A 83 -3.09 20.53 -2.83
N MET A 84 -1.83 20.38 -2.41
CA MET A 84 -1.04 19.21 -2.77
C MET A 84 -1.79 17.99 -2.24
N ASN A 85 -2.10 17.03 -3.12
CA ASN A 85 -2.74 15.77 -2.72
C ASN A 85 -1.79 14.90 -1.91
N THR A 86 -0.50 14.94 -2.22
CA THR A 86 0.56 14.18 -1.57
C THR A 86 0.28 12.67 -1.62
N PRO A 87 0.31 12.04 -2.82
CA PRO A 87 0.11 10.61 -2.96
C PRO A 87 1.16 9.85 -2.17
N HIS A 88 0.74 8.89 -1.32
CA HIS A 88 1.65 8.28 -0.36
C HIS A 88 1.83 6.78 -0.56
N PHE A 89 0.76 6.02 -0.52
CA PHE A 89 0.81 4.56 -0.61
C PHE A 89 -0.04 4.08 -1.78
N ILE A 90 0.43 3.03 -2.45
CA ILE A 90 -0.22 2.47 -3.64
C ILE A 90 -0.36 0.96 -3.50
N VAL A 91 -1.50 0.42 -3.91
CA VAL A 91 -1.78 -1.02 -3.98
C VAL A 91 -2.47 -1.37 -5.29
N LEU A 92 -2.23 -2.59 -5.78
CA LEU A 92 -2.83 -3.13 -6.98
C LEU A 92 -3.80 -4.25 -6.64
N ASP A 93 -4.94 -4.30 -7.34
CA ASP A 93 -5.83 -5.44 -7.45
C ASP A 93 -5.65 -6.06 -8.84
N GLU A 94 -4.71 -6.98 -8.94
CA GLU A 94 -4.38 -7.65 -10.20
C GLU A 94 -5.38 -8.74 -10.58
N THR A 95 -6.39 -9.02 -9.75
CA THR A 95 -7.47 -9.96 -10.06
C THR A 95 -8.60 -9.26 -10.81
N ASN A 96 -8.92 -8.03 -10.44
CA ASN A 96 -10.02 -7.27 -11.02
C ASN A 96 -9.55 -6.13 -11.94
N GLY A 97 -8.26 -5.79 -11.96
CA GLY A 97 -7.68 -4.76 -12.81
C GLY A 97 -7.86 -3.33 -12.30
N TYR A 98 -7.61 -3.12 -11.00
CA TYR A 98 -7.63 -1.79 -10.37
C TYR A 98 -6.33 -1.47 -9.66
N TRP A 99 -6.05 -0.19 -9.48
CA TRP A 99 -5.08 0.26 -8.51
C TRP A 99 -5.62 1.44 -7.69
N PHE A 100 -5.08 1.58 -6.48
CA PHE A 100 -5.56 2.56 -5.51
C PHE A 100 -4.38 3.30 -4.91
N VAL A 101 -4.57 4.58 -4.61
CA VAL A 101 -3.57 5.43 -3.97
C VAL A 101 -4.20 6.26 -2.86
N THR A 102 -3.49 6.38 -1.72
CA THR A 102 -3.84 7.34 -0.67
C THR A 102 -3.23 8.69 -0.96
N THR A 103 -3.97 9.77 -0.68
CA THR A 103 -3.48 11.14 -0.73
C THR A 103 -3.54 11.76 0.65
N ILE A 104 -2.37 11.86 1.33
CA ILE A 104 -2.29 12.23 2.75
C ILE A 104 -2.83 13.63 3.02
N ALA A 105 -2.43 14.61 2.19
CA ALA A 105 -2.73 16.00 2.46
C ALA A 105 -4.20 16.34 2.16
N SER A 106 -4.80 15.72 1.15
CA SER A 106 -6.20 15.94 0.79
C SER A 106 -7.19 14.97 1.45
N GLY A 107 -6.71 13.87 2.03
CA GLY A 107 -7.55 12.93 2.77
C GLY A 107 -8.38 11.98 1.91
N PHE A 108 -7.93 11.63 0.69
CA PHE A 108 -8.67 10.77 -0.22
C PHE A 108 -8.00 9.41 -0.44
N ILE A 109 -8.80 8.45 -0.89
CA ILE A 109 -8.38 7.29 -1.65
C ILE A 109 -8.85 7.50 -3.08
N ALA A 110 -7.98 7.33 -4.06
CA ALA A 110 -8.34 7.36 -5.47
C ALA A 110 -8.23 5.96 -6.09
N GLN A 111 -9.18 5.64 -6.98
CA GLN A 111 -9.28 4.40 -7.73
C GLN A 111 -9.03 4.64 -9.22
N TYR A 112 -8.23 3.78 -9.81
CA TYR A 112 -7.89 3.80 -11.23
C TYR A 112 -8.05 2.41 -11.85
N SER A 113 -8.24 2.38 -13.17
CA SER A 113 -8.14 1.15 -13.96
C SER A 113 -6.68 0.77 -14.17
N LEU A 114 -6.34 -0.51 -14.02
CA LEU A 114 -4.99 -1.02 -14.25
C LEU A 114 -4.69 -1.24 -15.76
N ILE A 115 -5.74 -1.29 -16.61
CA ILE A 115 -5.58 -1.53 -18.05
C ILE A 115 -5.01 -0.32 -18.77
N ASP A 116 -5.54 0.86 -18.45
CA ASP A 116 -5.30 2.11 -19.19
C ASP A 116 -4.96 3.29 -18.27
N ASN A 117 -4.80 3.02 -16.98
CA ASN A 117 -4.48 4.01 -15.94
C ASN A 117 -5.48 5.15 -15.81
N VAL A 118 -6.70 4.95 -16.32
CA VAL A 118 -7.76 5.98 -16.26
C VAL A 118 -8.32 6.07 -14.84
N PHE A 119 -8.45 7.31 -14.37
CA PHE A 119 -9.13 7.62 -13.10
C PHE A 119 -10.60 7.19 -13.15
N ILE A 120 -11.04 6.48 -12.12
CA ILE A 120 -12.42 6.01 -11.97
C ILE A 120 -13.17 6.86 -10.97
N ASP A 121 -12.65 6.94 -9.73
CA ASP A 121 -13.32 7.63 -8.63
C ASP A 121 -12.34 8.00 -7.51
N SER A 122 -12.79 8.85 -6.59
CA SER A 122 -12.09 9.14 -5.36
C SER A 122 -13.08 9.28 -4.20
N PHE A 123 -12.67 8.87 -3.02
CA PHE A 123 -13.51 8.94 -1.82
C PHE A 123 -12.76 9.65 -0.69
N PHE A 124 -13.39 10.66 -0.10
CA PHE A 124 -12.84 11.35 1.06
C PHE A 124 -12.94 10.45 2.30
N VAL A 125 -11.81 10.08 2.84
CA VAL A 125 -11.73 9.20 4.02
C VAL A 125 -11.34 9.94 5.29
N GLY A 126 -11.05 11.24 5.19
CA GLY A 126 -10.64 12.08 6.32
C GLY A 126 -9.13 12.13 6.53
N ASP A 127 -8.73 12.64 7.69
CA ASP A 127 -7.35 13.01 7.99
C ASP A 127 -6.32 11.89 7.79
N ALA A 128 -5.28 12.22 7.03
CA ALA A 128 -4.03 11.49 6.91
C ALA A 128 -4.18 9.97 6.63
N PRO A 129 -4.84 9.58 5.54
CA PRO A 129 -4.85 8.17 5.12
C PRO A 129 -3.42 7.69 4.88
N ALA A 130 -3.05 6.56 5.50
CA ALA A 130 -1.70 6.03 5.45
C ALA A 130 -1.57 4.87 4.47
N LEU A 131 -1.69 3.65 4.97
CA LEU A 131 -1.53 2.44 4.17
C LEU A 131 -2.89 1.90 3.72
N LEU A 132 -2.85 1.10 2.66
CA LEU A 132 -3.99 0.39 2.10
C LEU A 132 -3.75 -1.12 2.16
N ALA A 133 -4.84 -1.86 2.40
CA ALA A 133 -4.89 -3.30 2.20
C ALA A 133 -6.10 -3.64 1.33
N VAL A 134 -5.90 -4.50 0.34
CA VAL A 134 -6.92 -4.83 -0.66
C VAL A 134 -7.39 -6.28 -0.46
N ASP A 135 -8.71 -6.48 -0.45
CA ASP A 135 -9.37 -7.77 -0.53
C ASP A 135 -9.96 -7.91 -1.94
N GLU A 136 -9.18 -8.52 -2.82
CA GLU A 136 -9.52 -8.71 -4.23
C GLU A 136 -10.77 -9.59 -4.42
N ILE A 137 -11.01 -10.53 -3.48
CA ILE A 137 -12.12 -11.48 -3.54
C ILE A 137 -13.46 -10.78 -3.26
N ASN A 138 -13.50 -10.00 -2.17
CA ASN A 138 -14.72 -9.31 -1.73
C ASN A 138 -14.82 -7.89 -2.27
N LYS A 139 -13.83 -7.44 -3.07
CA LYS A 139 -13.72 -6.09 -3.65
C LYS A 139 -13.85 -5.01 -2.58
N LYS A 140 -12.98 -5.11 -1.56
CA LYS A 140 -12.91 -4.15 -0.47
C LYS A 140 -11.50 -3.61 -0.33
N ILE A 141 -11.42 -2.34 0.03
CA ILE A 141 -10.17 -1.70 0.40
C ILE A 141 -10.27 -1.20 1.84
N TYR A 142 -9.20 -1.38 2.58
CA TYR A 142 -9.06 -0.93 3.96
C TYR A 142 -7.96 0.10 4.03
N CYS A 143 -8.21 1.15 4.83
CA CYS A 143 -7.31 2.29 4.96
C CYS A 143 -6.96 2.54 6.43
N SER A 144 -5.68 2.60 6.70
CA SER A 144 -5.13 3.00 7.99
C SER A 144 -4.93 4.52 8.10
N ARG A 145 -4.48 4.99 9.27
CA ARG A 145 -4.31 6.42 9.56
C ARG A 145 -2.90 6.73 10.05
N MET A 146 -2.31 7.79 9.51
CA MET A 146 -1.18 8.44 10.18
C MET A 146 -1.67 9.26 11.38
N MET A 147 -0.76 9.64 12.27
CA MET A 147 -1.06 10.68 13.23
C MET A 147 -1.32 11.99 12.47
N PRO A 148 -2.47 12.66 12.69
CA PRO A 148 -2.74 13.92 12.03
C PRO A 148 -1.65 14.93 12.42
N MET A 149 -0.98 15.47 11.42
CA MET A 149 0.00 16.56 11.59
C MET A 149 -0.77 17.87 11.74
N ASN A 150 -1.45 18.07 12.87
CA ASN A 150 -1.99 19.38 13.21
C ASN A 150 -0.82 20.36 13.34
N GLY A 151 -0.80 21.38 12.47
CA GLY A 151 0.31 22.29 12.27
C GLY A 151 1.02 22.70 13.55
N MET A 152 2.32 22.68 13.52
CA MET A 152 3.31 23.05 14.50
C MET A 152 2.78 23.26 15.94
N GLY A 153 2.73 22.20 16.72
CA GLY A 153 2.69 22.33 18.17
C GLY A 153 1.67 21.54 18.97
N ASN A 154 0.66 20.92 18.40
CA ASN A 154 -0.26 20.07 19.15
C ASN A 154 -0.41 18.69 18.47
N MET A 155 0.41 17.75 18.89
CA MET A 155 0.23 16.31 18.60
C MET A 155 -0.89 15.77 19.52
N MET A 156 -2.13 16.20 19.29
CA MET A 156 -3.28 15.53 19.89
C MET A 156 -3.95 14.73 18.80
N PRO A 157 -4.14 13.41 18.99
CA PRO A 157 -4.91 12.58 18.06
C PRO A 157 -6.30 13.19 17.85
N SER A 158 -6.75 13.27 16.59
CA SER A 158 -8.17 13.55 16.34
C SER A 158 -9.02 12.37 16.79
N SER A 159 -10.33 12.57 16.98
CA SER A 159 -11.27 11.49 17.33
C SER A 159 -11.26 10.35 16.31
N ASP A 160 -10.85 10.63 15.06
CA ASP A 160 -10.85 9.69 13.93
C ASP A 160 -9.49 8.98 13.76
N SER A 161 -8.51 9.30 14.61
CA SER A 161 -7.15 8.75 14.53
C SER A 161 -7.02 7.29 14.98
N ASN A 162 -8.10 6.64 15.41
CA ASN A 162 -8.11 5.26 15.94
C ASN A 162 -9.00 4.30 15.12
N ILE A 163 -9.27 4.62 13.87
CA ILE A 163 -10.12 3.81 12.99
C ILE A 163 -9.35 3.22 11.81
N ILE A 164 -9.75 2.01 11.40
CA ILE A 164 -9.49 1.47 10.08
C ILE A 164 -10.78 1.61 9.27
N GLN A 165 -10.72 2.34 8.17
CA GLN A 165 -11.88 2.55 7.32
C GLN A 165 -11.96 1.51 6.20
N SER A 166 -13.19 1.08 5.88
CA SER A 166 -13.46 0.07 4.87
C SER A 166 -14.37 0.62 3.78
N LEU A 167 -13.95 0.49 2.53
CA LEU A 167 -14.72 0.83 1.34
C LEU A 167 -14.91 -0.40 0.46
N SER A 168 -16.06 -0.48 -0.21
CA SER A 168 -16.27 -1.38 -1.33
C SER A 168 -15.87 -0.65 -2.62
N TYR A 169 -15.42 -1.39 -3.63
CA TYR A 169 -15.09 -0.82 -4.93
C TYR A 169 -15.70 -1.63 -6.08
N SER A 170 -15.95 -0.94 -7.17
CA SER A 170 -16.48 -1.52 -8.40
C SER A 170 -16.02 -0.69 -9.62
N SER A 171 -16.48 -1.05 -10.81
CA SER A 171 -16.30 -0.21 -12.01
C SER A 171 -17.05 1.13 -11.95
N MET A 172 -17.93 1.28 -10.98
CA MET A 172 -18.68 2.53 -10.75
C MET A 172 -18.03 3.43 -9.70
N GLY A 173 -16.94 2.99 -9.06
CA GLY A 173 -16.20 3.76 -8.06
C GLY A 173 -16.21 3.14 -6.67
N LEU A 174 -15.93 4.01 -5.69
CA LEU A 174 -15.75 3.72 -4.27
C LEU A 174 -17.01 4.06 -3.49
N GLU A 175 -17.41 3.18 -2.58
CA GLU A 175 -18.54 3.41 -1.68
C GLU A 175 -18.24 2.87 -0.27
N LEU A 176 -18.91 3.40 0.74
CA LEU A 176 -18.80 2.86 2.10
C LEU A 176 -19.26 1.41 2.12
N SER A 177 -18.46 0.54 2.73
CA SER A 177 -18.84 -0.85 2.96
C SER A 177 -19.96 -0.95 4.03
N ASN A 178 -20.60 -2.12 4.17
CA ASN A 178 -21.62 -2.35 5.18
C ASN A 178 -21.09 -2.12 6.62
N VAL A 179 -19.80 -2.45 6.86
CA VAL A 179 -19.04 -2.04 8.04
C VAL A 179 -17.98 -1.08 7.55
N SER A 180 -18.21 0.21 7.73
CA SER A 180 -17.34 1.25 7.20
C SER A 180 -16.12 1.57 8.08
N GLU A 181 -16.18 1.21 9.38
CA GLU A 181 -15.15 1.55 10.35
C GLU A 181 -14.94 0.45 11.38
N TYR A 182 -13.66 0.17 11.68
CA TYR A 182 -13.24 -0.68 12.79
C TYR A 182 -12.45 0.19 13.77
N ILE A 183 -12.94 0.27 15.00
CA ILE A 183 -12.35 1.11 16.05
C ILE A 183 -11.38 0.27 16.86
N ILE A 184 -10.16 0.77 17.06
CA ILE A 184 -9.17 0.21 17.98
C ILE A 184 -8.98 1.12 19.21
N ASP A 185 -8.36 0.58 20.26
CA ASP A 185 -8.17 1.34 21.51
C ASP A 185 -6.97 2.30 21.47
N SER A 186 -6.14 2.22 20.43
CA SER A 186 -4.93 3.04 20.29
C SER A 186 -5.07 4.06 19.16
N PRO A 187 -4.46 5.26 19.30
CA PRO A 187 -4.40 6.24 18.22
C PRO A 187 -3.40 5.83 17.11
N ALA A 188 -3.52 6.46 15.96
CA ALA A 188 -2.63 6.29 14.81
C ALA A 188 -2.37 4.83 14.41
N PRO A 189 -3.40 4.09 13.97
CA PRO A 189 -3.26 2.74 13.41
C PRO A 189 -2.55 2.82 12.06
N HIS A 190 -1.21 2.88 12.05
CA HIS A 190 -0.44 3.11 10.83
C HIS A 190 -0.21 1.82 10.06
N GLY A 191 0.40 0.81 10.69
CA GLY A 191 0.65 -0.49 10.05
C GLY A 191 -0.66 -1.15 9.62
N LEU A 192 -0.68 -1.77 8.44
CA LEU A 192 -1.88 -2.42 7.92
C LEU A 192 -1.50 -3.65 7.08
N ALA A 193 -2.17 -4.77 7.34
CA ALA A 193 -2.12 -5.96 6.52
C ALA A 193 -3.46 -6.69 6.55
N ILE A 194 -3.78 -7.43 5.48
CA ILE A 194 -4.88 -8.39 5.43
C ILE A 194 -4.29 -9.79 5.27
N ASN A 195 -4.90 -10.80 5.88
CA ASN A 195 -4.45 -12.17 5.65
C ASN A 195 -4.90 -12.69 4.28
N SER A 196 -4.27 -13.77 3.81
CA SER A 196 -4.54 -14.37 2.50
C SER A 196 -5.97 -14.92 2.32
N TYR A 197 -6.72 -15.08 3.42
CA TYR A 197 -8.11 -15.53 3.40
C TYR A 197 -9.12 -14.38 3.29
N GLY A 198 -8.66 -13.13 3.45
CA GLY A 198 -9.54 -11.95 3.39
C GLY A 198 -10.49 -11.83 4.58
N ASN A 199 -10.22 -12.48 5.71
CA ASN A 199 -11.11 -12.50 6.87
C ASN A 199 -10.54 -11.86 8.14
N GLU A 200 -9.25 -11.47 8.14
CA GLU A 200 -8.60 -10.78 9.25
C GLU A 200 -7.73 -9.63 8.76
N ILE A 201 -7.79 -8.52 9.48
CA ILE A 201 -6.89 -7.38 9.32
C ILE A 201 -5.99 -7.27 10.54
N PHE A 202 -4.75 -6.91 10.29
CA PHE A 202 -3.77 -6.57 11.31
C PHE A 202 -3.37 -5.10 11.16
N THR A 203 -3.30 -4.40 12.29
CA THR A 203 -2.85 -3.01 12.34
C THR A 203 -2.00 -2.76 13.57
N ALA A 204 -1.10 -1.78 13.50
CA ALA A 204 -0.25 -1.40 14.60
C ALA A 204 -0.28 0.10 14.83
N SER A 205 -0.42 0.52 16.09
CA SER A 205 -0.38 1.93 16.48
C SER A 205 1.05 2.46 16.48
N ASN A 206 1.34 3.38 15.58
CA ASN A 206 2.64 4.03 15.47
C ASN A 206 3.03 4.85 16.73
N THR A 207 2.08 5.16 17.60
CA THR A 207 2.28 6.03 18.76
C THR A 207 2.17 5.33 20.10
N ALA A 208 1.33 4.31 20.21
CA ALA A 208 1.11 3.59 21.47
C ALA A 208 1.89 2.27 21.56
N ASP A 209 2.54 1.83 20.47
CA ASP A 209 3.27 0.57 20.40
C ASP A 209 2.38 -0.65 20.75
N TRP A 210 1.17 -0.66 20.16
CA TRP A 210 0.19 -1.74 20.27
C TRP A 210 -0.11 -2.31 18.89
N ILE A 211 -0.35 -3.63 18.84
CA ILE A 211 -0.76 -4.36 17.63
C ILE A 211 -2.16 -4.90 17.83
N TYR A 212 -2.94 -4.94 16.74
CA TYR A 212 -4.33 -5.37 16.74
C TYR A 212 -4.61 -6.36 15.63
N LYS A 213 -5.47 -7.34 15.94
CA LYS A 213 -6.16 -8.19 14.99
C LYS A 213 -7.65 -7.85 14.99
N ILE A 214 -8.20 -7.69 13.80
CA ILE A 214 -9.63 -7.41 13.57
C ILE A 214 -10.20 -8.56 12.76
N ASN A 215 -11.16 -9.29 13.33
CA ASN A 215 -11.90 -10.32 12.61
C ASN A 215 -13.00 -9.65 11.78
N LEU A 216 -12.97 -9.81 10.46
CA LEU A 216 -13.88 -9.15 9.53
C LEU A 216 -15.27 -9.78 9.45
N GLU A 217 -15.45 -11.01 9.96
CA GLU A 217 -16.74 -11.69 9.97
C GLU A 217 -17.63 -11.20 11.12
N ASN A 218 -17.05 -10.98 12.30
CA ASN A 218 -17.79 -10.60 13.51
C ASN A 218 -17.43 -9.23 14.09
N GLY A 219 -16.40 -8.56 13.55
CA GLY A 219 -15.93 -7.25 14.01
C GLY A 219 -15.15 -7.29 15.33
N GLU A 220 -14.76 -8.47 15.82
CA GLU A 220 -13.99 -8.59 17.06
C GLU A 220 -12.59 -8.02 16.90
N VAL A 221 -12.17 -7.19 17.88
CA VAL A 221 -10.85 -6.55 17.92
C VAL A 221 -10.07 -7.11 19.10
N THR A 222 -8.89 -7.66 18.83
CA THR A 222 -7.95 -8.16 19.84
C THR A 222 -6.68 -7.32 19.81
N GLY A 223 -6.32 -6.65 20.89
CA GLY A 223 -5.12 -5.81 21.01
C GLY A 223 -4.08 -6.40 21.95
N VAL A 224 -2.79 -6.23 21.61
CA VAL A 224 -1.65 -6.65 22.42
C VAL A 224 -0.56 -5.58 22.41
N ALA A 225 0.06 -5.33 23.57
CA ALA A 225 1.23 -4.45 23.67
C ALA A 225 2.44 -5.11 22.99
N MET A 226 3.16 -4.33 22.19
CA MET A 226 4.33 -4.81 21.43
C MET A 226 5.63 -4.73 22.23
N ASP A 227 5.67 -3.90 23.26
CA ASP A 227 6.87 -3.59 24.03
C ASP A 227 6.82 -4.27 25.40
N GLU A 228 7.67 -5.28 25.59
CA GLU A 228 7.76 -6.02 26.86
C GLU A 228 8.46 -5.19 27.96
N GLU A 229 9.22 -4.17 27.59
CA GLU A 229 9.96 -3.33 28.56
C GLU A 229 9.13 -2.19 29.14
N VAL A 230 8.05 -1.80 28.45
CA VAL A 230 7.18 -0.71 28.87
C VAL A 230 5.75 -1.21 29.01
N ASN A 231 5.30 -1.29 30.25
CA ASN A 231 3.91 -1.65 30.53
C ASN A 231 3.03 -0.41 30.37
N ASN A 232 2.46 -0.23 29.17
CA ASN A 232 1.56 0.86 28.83
C ASN A 232 0.14 0.38 28.52
N THR A 233 -0.83 1.26 28.66
CA THR A 233 -2.20 1.03 28.21
C THR A 233 -2.35 1.42 26.72
N PRO A 234 -3.34 0.88 25.99
CA PRO A 234 -3.46 1.10 24.55
C PRO A 234 -3.67 2.57 24.15
N ASP A 235 -4.21 3.41 25.05
CA ASP A 235 -4.41 4.85 24.87
C ASP A 235 -3.17 5.70 25.23
N GLN A 236 -2.13 5.08 25.76
CA GLN A 236 -0.93 5.77 26.22
C GLN A 236 0.10 5.88 25.09
N ILE A 237 0.41 7.12 24.71
CA ILE A 237 1.44 7.42 23.70
C ILE A 237 2.82 7.20 24.31
N THR A 238 3.57 6.24 23.77
CA THR A 238 4.94 5.92 24.16
C THR A 238 5.96 6.27 23.10
N GLN A 239 5.65 6.02 21.82
CA GLN A 239 6.51 6.25 20.67
C GLN A 239 7.92 5.65 20.83
N ARG A 240 8.04 4.47 21.48
CA ARG A 240 9.32 3.83 21.71
C ARG A 240 9.70 2.90 20.55
N LEU A 241 8.78 2.02 20.13
CA LEU A 241 8.99 1.13 19.00
C LEU A 241 8.58 1.77 17.67
N LYS A 242 7.53 2.57 17.66
CA LYS A 242 6.99 3.24 16.47
C LYS A 242 6.76 2.28 15.30
N PRO A 243 5.85 1.32 15.40
CA PRO A 243 5.58 0.40 14.32
C PRO A 243 5.07 1.13 13.07
N ILE A 244 5.60 0.73 11.90
CA ILE A 244 5.32 1.39 10.62
C ILE A 244 4.44 0.54 9.72
N GLN A 245 4.83 -0.72 9.45
CA GLN A 245 4.06 -1.60 8.57
C GLN A 245 3.85 -2.96 9.19
N CYS A 246 2.67 -3.54 8.91
CA CYS A 246 2.34 -4.93 9.12
C CYS A 246 2.44 -5.69 7.79
N LEU A 247 2.91 -6.94 7.83
CA LEU A 247 2.89 -7.88 6.71
C LEU A 247 2.42 -9.23 7.20
N SER A 248 1.34 -9.76 6.61
CA SER A 248 0.79 -11.08 6.94
C SER A 248 1.26 -12.12 5.93
N VAL A 249 1.95 -13.16 6.39
CA VAL A 249 2.44 -14.27 5.58
C VAL A 249 2.06 -15.58 6.26
N SER A 250 1.15 -16.34 5.66
CA SER A 250 0.60 -17.55 6.25
C SER A 250 0.03 -17.30 7.66
N ASN A 251 0.56 -17.95 8.69
CA ASN A 251 0.20 -17.74 10.10
C ASN A 251 1.16 -16.81 10.86
N LYS A 252 1.96 -16.04 10.14
CA LYS A 252 2.92 -15.10 10.72
C LYS A 252 2.52 -13.66 10.39
N LEU A 253 2.75 -12.79 11.35
CA LEU A 253 2.60 -11.36 11.19
C LEU A 253 3.94 -10.70 11.48
N PHE A 254 4.48 -10.00 10.50
CA PHE A 254 5.69 -9.22 10.64
C PHE A 254 5.34 -7.76 10.87
N VAL A 255 6.08 -7.11 11.78
CA VAL A 255 5.90 -5.69 12.08
C VAL A 255 7.26 -5.00 12.10
N THR A 256 7.43 -3.99 11.25
CA THR A 256 8.62 -3.13 11.25
C THR A 256 8.46 -2.04 12.30
N CYS A 257 9.49 -1.80 13.09
CA CYS A 257 9.53 -0.82 14.15
C CYS A 257 10.66 0.17 13.91
N SER A 258 10.34 1.43 13.58
CA SER A 258 11.35 2.45 13.25
C SER A 258 12.17 2.92 14.44
N ALA A 259 11.59 2.88 15.62
CA ALA A 259 12.26 3.18 16.91
C ALA A 259 13.08 4.47 16.94
N GLY A 260 14.38 4.43 17.23
CA GLY A 260 15.29 5.58 17.24
C GLY A 260 15.42 6.28 18.60
N PRO A 261 15.73 7.59 18.63
CA PRO A 261 15.81 8.33 19.88
C PRO A 261 14.49 8.36 20.62
N TRP A 262 14.51 7.87 21.87
CA TRP A 262 13.33 7.83 22.75
C TRP A 262 13.63 8.51 24.07
N MET A 263 12.78 9.49 24.40
CA MET A 263 12.82 10.13 25.72
C MET A 263 11.83 9.41 26.64
N ASN A 264 12.34 8.74 27.66
CA ASN A 264 11.51 8.10 28.66
C ASN A 264 10.62 9.13 29.36
N PRO A 265 9.29 9.04 29.24
CA PRO A 265 8.38 10.07 29.76
C PRO A 265 8.38 10.17 31.29
N TRP A 266 8.87 9.13 32.00
CA TRP A 266 8.89 9.08 33.46
C TRP A 266 10.24 9.54 34.05
N SER A 267 11.36 9.27 33.38
CA SER A 267 12.70 9.62 33.87
C SER A 267 13.30 10.85 33.18
N GLY A 268 12.82 11.22 32.01
CA GLY A 268 13.38 12.26 31.16
C GLY A 268 14.73 11.87 30.52
N GLN A 269 15.17 10.62 30.66
CA GLN A 269 16.38 10.13 30.00
C GLN A 269 16.09 9.81 28.54
N THR A 270 17.02 10.20 27.64
CA THR A 270 17.00 9.78 26.24
C THR A 270 17.84 8.51 26.07
N THR A 271 17.27 7.52 25.41
CA THR A 271 17.91 6.26 25.02
C THR A 271 17.74 6.07 23.52
N ILE A 272 18.74 5.52 22.85
CA ILE A 272 18.58 5.07 21.46
C ILE A 272 18.01 3.66 21.48
N ILE A 273 16.87 3.49 20.85
CA ILE A 273 16.23 2.19 20.65
C ILE A 273 16.56 1.75 19.22
N GLU A 274 17.12 0.58 19.07
CA GLU A 274 17.43 0.03 17.76
C GLU A 274 16.15 -0.22 16.96
N GLY A 275 16.20 0.10 15.66
CA GLY A 275 15.16 -0.32 14.74
C GLY A 275 15.07 -1.83 14.68
N LYS A 276 13.86 -2.39 14.58
CA LYS A 276 13.68 -3.84 14.64
C LYS A 276 12.59 -4.38 13.75
N LEU A 277 12.67 -5.67 13.50
CA LEU A 277 11.59 -6.48 12.94
C LEU A 277 11.08 -7.42 14.01
N GLN A 278 9.76 -7.43 14.23
CA GLN A 278 9.09 -8.40 15.09
C GLN A 278 8.31 -9.40 14.24
N MET A 279 8.31 -10.67 14.63
CA MET A 279 7.51 -11.74 14.07
C MET A 279 6.55 -12.28 15.11
N TRP A 280 5.27 -12.30 14.80
CA TRP A 280 4.16 -12.69 15.66
C TRP A 280 3.43 -13.91 15.10
N ASP A 281 2.86 -14.73 15.99
CA ASP A 281 1.81 -15.68 15.63
C ASP A 281 0.52 -14.90 15.39
N SER A 282 0.00 -14.93 14.16
CA SER A 282 -1.17 -14.15 13.77
C SER A 282 -2.47 -14.68 14.36
N ASP A 283 -2.54 -15.99 14.69
CA ASP A 283 -3.73 -16.58 15.31
C ASP A 283 -3.79 -16.26 16.81
N LEU A 284 -2.67 -16.42 17.51
CA LEU A 284 -2.56 -16.28 18.96
C LEU A 284 -2.23 -14.85 19.41
N MET A 285 -1.80 -13.98 18.49
CA MET A 285 -1.29 -12.63 18.78
C MET A 285 -0.20 -12.66 19.85
N THR A 286 0.78 -13.56 19.72
CA THR A 286 1.93 -13.70 20.61
C THR A 286 3.22 -13.49 19.85
N LEU A 287 4.16 -12.75 20.46
CA LEU A 287 5.48 -12.54 19.89
C LEU A 287 6.21 -13.89 19.76
N ILE A 288 6.67 -14.21 18.55
CA ILE A 288 7.47 -15.40 18.28
C ILE A 288 8.95 -15.05 18.41
N ASP A 289 9.42 -14.02 17.73
CA ASP A 289 10.81 -13.58 17.71
C ASP A 289 10.94 -12.11 17.33
N SER A 290 12.09 -11.51 17.64
CA SER A 290 12.41 -10.12 17.32
C SER A 290 13.89 -9.98 17.01
N ILE A 291 14.23 -9.26 15.95
CA ILE A 291 15.62 -8.99 15.57
C ILE A 291 15.88 -7.50 15.46
N ASP A 292 17.02 -7.04 16.00
CA ASP A 292 17.47 -5.67 15.89
C ASP A 292 18.17 -5.47 14.53
N LEU A 293 17.85 -4.34 13.87
CA LEU A 293 18.37 -3.96 12.56
C LEU A 293 19.34 -2.77 12.63
N GLY A 294 19.73 -2.38 13.84
CA GLY A 294 20.73 -1.37 14.13
C GLY A 294 20.18 -0.05 14.67
N GLU A 295 21.06 0.69 15.36
CA GLU A 295 20.77 2.04 15.83
C GLU A 295 20.52 2.97 14.64
N TYR A 296 19.50 3.82 14.73
CA TYR A 296 19.11 4.80 13.70
C TYR A 296 18.72 4.19 12.33
N SER A 297 18.55 2.86 12.23
CA SER A 297 18.20 2.20 10.96
C SER A 297 16.78 2.51 10.47
N SER A 298 15.90 2.87 11.38
CA SER A 298 14.52 3.28 11.04
C SER A 298 13.81 2.35 10.05
N PRO A 299 13.54 1.06 10.38
CA PRO A 299 12.80 0.14 9.50
C PRO A 299 11.43 0.69 9.10
N TRP A 300 11.17 0.72 7.79
CA TRP A 300 9.93 1.26 7.23
C TRP A 300 9.11 0.17 6.55
N HIS A 301 9.07 0.11 5.22
CA HIS A 301 8.26 -0.86 4.52
C HIS A 301 8.94 -2.22 4.42
N ILE A 302 8.10 -3.25 4.31
CA ILE A 302 8.50 -4.64 4.27
C ILE A 302 7.75 -5.38 3.16
N LYS A 303 8.43 -6.31 2.50
CA LYS A 303 7.84 -7.20 1.49
C LYS A 303 8.41 -8.59 1.58
N GLU A 304 7.57 -9.61 1.40
CA GLU A 304 8.02 -10.99 1.31
C GLU A 304 8.63 -11.33 -0.06
N SER A 305 9.55 -12.27 -0.08
CA SER A 305 10.00 -12.93 -1.31
C SER A 305 8.91 -13.89 -1.81
N PRO A 306 8.61 -13.93 -3.11
CA PRO A 306 7.64 -14.89 -3.66
C PRO A 306 8.19 -16.32 -3.77
N ILE A 307 9.49 -16.53 -3.56
CA ILE A 307 10.17 -17.82 -3.82
C ILE A 307 10.90 -18.39 -2.61
N ASP A 308 11.23 -17.59 -1.62
CA ASP A 308 12.02 -17.99 -0.45
C ASP A 308 11.36 -17.50 0.84
N GLU A 309 11.63 -18.15 1.97
CA GLU A 309 11.16 -17.74 3.30
C GLU A 309 12.00 -16.56 3.85
N VAL A 310 12.03 -15.46 3.10
CA VAL A 310 12.69 -14.22 3.50
C VAL A 310 11.76 -13.03 3.33
N VAL A 311 12.00 -12.00 4.12
CA VAL A 311 11.39 -10.68 3.96
C VAL A 311 12.49 -9.65 3.74
N TYR A 312 12.19 -8.67 2.89
CA TYR A 312 13.04 -7.52 2.64
C TYR A 312 12.49 -6.31 3.40
N VAL A 313 13.32 -5.69 4.21
CA VAL A 313 12.97 -4.56 5.07
C VAL A 313 13.75 -3.33 4.61
N VAL A 314 13.05 -2.28 4.26
CA VAL A 314 13.67 -0.99 3.96
C VAL A 314 14.09 -0.31 5.26
N LEU A 315 15.32 0.11 5.30
CA LEU A 315 15.88 0.93 6.37
C LEU A 315 15.85 2.39 5.90
N GLY A 316 14.92 3.18 6.46
CA GLY A 316 14.78 4.60 6.13
C GLY A 316 15.99 5.41 6.58
N GLY A 317 16.70 4.92 7.58
CA GLY A 317 17.97 5.43 8.04
C GLY A 317 17.89 6.78 8.75
N ASP A 318 19.08 7.33 8.95
CA ASP A 318 19.30 8.70 9.41
C ASP A 318 20.57 9.25 8.72
N ASN A 319 20.40 10.26 7.89
CA ASN A 319 21.47 10.87 7.07
C ASN A 319 22.68 11.37 7.86
N LEU A 320 22.59 11.50 9.20
CA LEU A 320 23.73 11.85 10.04
C LEU A 320 24.63 10.65 10.37
N TYR A 321 24.10 9.44 10.17
CA TYR A 321 24.78 8.20 10.57
C TYR A 321 24.94 7.21 9.41
N ASP A 322 24.49 7.57 8.19
CA ASP A 322 24.57 6.75 6.96
C ASP A 322 24.00 5.34 7.20
N THR A 323 22.78 5.26 7.75
CA THR A 323 22.12 4.01 8.15
C THR A 323 20.99 3.59 7.22
N GLU A 324 20.84 4.28 6.10
CA GLU A 324 19.90 3.93 5.03
C GLU A 324 20.31 2.62 4.35
N GLY A 325 19.34 1.79 4.03
CA GLY A 325 19.65 0.51 3.41
C GLY A 325 18.47 -0.41 3.16
N LEU A 326 18.82 -1.62 2.76
CA LEU A 326 17.90 -2.73 2.57
C LEU A 326 18.42 -3.92 3.38
N ALA A 327 17.57 -4.51 4.21
CA ALA A 327 17.86 -5.72 4.97
C ALA A 327 17.10 -6.92 4.41
N CYS A 328 17.75 -8.09 4.36
CA CYS A 328 17.12 -9.37 4.10
C CYS A 328 17.10 -10.19 5.38
N VAL A 329 15.90 -10.60 5.80
CA VAL A 329 15.72 -11.39 7.02
C VAL A 329 14.99 -12.69 6.66
N ARG A 330 15.62 -13.82 6.98
CA ARG A 330 15.02 -15.15 6.85
C ARG A 330 14.18 -15.48 8.08
N TYR A 331 13.04 -16.13 7.86
CA TYR A 331 12.10 -16.50 8.92
C TYR A 331 11.82 -18.01 8.92
N GLU A 332 12.81 -18.79 9.27
CA GLU A 332 12.74 -20.25 9.27
C GLU A 332 12.59 -20.77 10.70
N ASN A 333 11.79 -21.84 10.89
CA ASN A 333 11.62 -22.52 12.21
C ASN A 333 11.22 -21.61 13.38
N ASN A 334 10.44 -20.55 13.13
CA ASN A 334 10.06 -19.52 14.09
C ASN A 334 11.25 -18.69 14.64
N GLU A 335 12.31 -18.57 13.89
CA GLU A 335 13.46 -17.71 14.20
C GLU A 335 13.65 -16.68 13.08
N LEU A 336 14.06 -15.47 13.45
CA LEU A 336 14.49 -14.43 12.51
C LEU A 336 16.01 -14.45 12.40
N VAL A 337 16.51 -14.56 11.19
CA VAL A 337 17.96 -14.56 10.90
C VAL A 337 18.27 -13.48 9.91
N LEU A 338 19.10 -12.50 10.31
CA LEU A 338 19.61 -11.49 9.41
C LEU A 338 20.59 -12.12 8.42
N GLU A 339 20.24 -12.17 7.14
CA GLU A 339 21.10 -12.66 6.08
C GLU A 339 22.13 -11.61 5.64
N TRP A 340 21.66 -10.40 5.39
CA TRP A 340 22.49 -9.28 5.01
C TRP A 340 21.78 -7.94 5.21
N ILE A 341 22.58 -6.88 5.35
CA ILE A 341 22.16 -5.49 5.19
C ILE A 341 23.07 -4.87 4.14
N VAL A 342 22.50 -4.16 3.18
CA VAL A 342 23.21 -3.37 2.20
C VAL A 342 22.81 -1.92 2.36
N GLY A 343 23.81 -1.04 2.44
CA GLY A 343 23.66 0.41 2.53
C GLY A 343 24.69 1.08 1.64
N ASP A 344 24.48 2.33 1.30
CA ASP A 344 25.40 3.15 0.53
C ASP A 344 25.29 4.62 0.99
N GLU A 345 26.40 5.33 1.07
CA GLU A 345 26.47 6.75 1.46
C GLU A 345 25.68 7.70 0.52
N ASN A 346 25.23 7.19 -0.64
CA ASN A 346 24.43 7.94 -1.59
C ASN A 346 22.92 7.68 -1.46
N PHE A 347 22.49 6.79 -0.57
CA PHE A 347 21.08 6.62 -0.26
C PHE A 347 20.61 7.75 0.66
N ASP A 348 19.36 8.14 0.50
CA ASP A 348 18.75 9.17 1.34
C ASP A 348 17.29 8.82 1.61
N THR A 349 17.01 8.49 2.86
CA THR A 349 15.68 8.20 3.37
C THR A 349 14.91 7.21 2.49
N LEU A 350 15.32 5.94 2.49
CA LEU A 350 14.62 4.90 1.74
C LEU A 350 13.22 4.65 2.34
N HIS A 351 12.23 4.27 1.50
CA HIS A 351 10.83 4.23 1.93
C HIS A 351 10.09 2.95 1.56
N GLY A 352 9.69 2.78 0.30
CA GLY A 352 8.87 1.66 -0.18
C GLY A 352 9.68 0.51 -0.77
N VAL A 353 9.11 -0.69 -0.79
CA VAL A 353 9.73 -1.88 -1.38
C VAL A 353 8.69 -2.76 -2.07
N ASP A 354 9.04 -3.30 -3.24
CA ASP A 354 8.37 -4.45 -3.86
C ASP A 354 9.39 -5.38 -4.52
N VAL A 355 8.97 -6.62 -4.79
CA VAL A 355 9.83 -7.71 -5.27
C VAL A 355 9.25 -8.27 -6.55
N SER A 356 10.10 -8.54 -7.56
CA SER A 356 9.69 -9.17 -8.81
C SER A 356 9.03 -10.54 -8.60
N SER A 357 8.16 -10.92 -9.53
CA SER A 357 7.43 -12.21 -9.45
C SER A 357 8.33 -13.44 -9.40
N ASP A 358 9.54 -13.35 -9.97
CA ASP A 358 10.57 -14.40 -9.92
C ASP A 358 11.50 -14.29 -8.70
N GLY A 359 11.28 -13.30 -7.83
CA GLY A 359 12.08 -13.06 -6.62
C GLY A 359 13.52 -12.61 -6.87
N GLN A 360 13.90 -12.26 -8.12
CA GLN A 360 15.29 -11.97 -8.47
C GLN A 360 15.64 -10.49 -8.36
N ARG A 361 14.63 -9.61 -8.36
CA ARG A 361 14.85 -8.16 -8.26
C ARG A 361 14.02 -7.56 -7.14
N ILE A 362 14.62 -6.66 -6.38
CA ILE A 362 13.99 -5.87 -5.33
C ILE A 362 14.06 -4.40 -5.74
N TYR A 363 12.93 -3.73 -5.73
CA TYR A 363 12.78 -2.32 -6.07
C TYR A 363 12.50 -1.52 -4.81
N VAL A 364 13.30 -0.48 -4.56
CA VAL A 364 13.23 0.34 -3.35
C VAL A 364 13.11 1.80 -3.72
N SER A 365 12.09 2.49 -3.22
CA SER A 365 11.93 3.93 -3.44
C SER A 365 12.76 4.73 -2.44
N GLY A 366 13.59 5.66 -2.95
CA GLY A 366 14.36 6.63 -2.19
C GLY A 366 13.60 7.94 -2.06
N ARG A 367 13.12 8.21 -0.84
CA ARG A 367 12.31 9.41 -0.55
C ARG A 367 13.14 10.68 -0.64
N GLY A 368 14.37 10.66 -0.14
CA GLY A 368 15.25 11.83 -0.09
C GLY A 368 16.03 12.04 -1.38
N ASP A 369 16.55 10.99 -2.00
CA ASP A 369 17.35 11.09 -3.22
C ASP A 369 16.54 11.06 -4.52
N GLY A 370 15.24 10.71 -4.45
CA GLY A 370 14.34 10.70 -5.59
C GLY A 370 14.67 9.65 -6.65
N LYS A 371 15.14 8.49 -6.21
CA LYS A 371 15.47 7.35 -7.08
C LYS A 371 14.65 6.12 -6.70
N ILE A 372 14.46 5.25 -7.69
CA ILE A 372 14.06 3.86 -7.44
C ILE A 372 15.30 3.01 -7.64
N HIS A 373 15.79 2.42 -6.56
CA HIS A 373 16.95 1.55 -6.55
C HIS A 373 16.57 0.12 -6.85
N VAL A 374 17.45 -0.61 -7.56
CA VAL A 374 17.23 -2.01 -7.94
C VAL A 374 18.36 -2.86 -7.39
N PHE A 375 17.97 -3.90 -6.64
CA PHE A 375 18.90 -4.89 -6.08
C PHE A 375 18.58 -6.28 -6.61
N ASP A 376 19.54 -7.20 -6.59
CA ASP A 376 19.27 -8.62 -6.70
C ASP A 376 18.91 -9.25 -5.32
N ASN A 377 18.47 -10.49 -5.33
CA ASN A 377 18.11 -11.21 -4.10
C ASN A 377 19.33 -11.62 -3.23
N GLN A 378 20.56 -11.36 -3.65
CA GLN A 378 21.75 -11.47 -2.84
C GLN A 378 22.17 -10.12 -2.22
N GLY A 379 21.45 -9.04 -2.49
CA GLY A 379 21.74 -7.70 -2.01
C GLY A 379 22.77 -6.93 -2.87
N ASN A 380 23.10 -7.42 -4.07
CA ASN A 380 23.96 -6.64 -4.96
C ASN A 380 23.13 -5.52 -5.61
N TYR A 381 23.69 -4.32 -5.61
CA TYR A 381 23.09 -3.18 -6.30
C TYR A 381 23.21 -3.36 -7.81
N ILE A 382 22.09 -3.27 -8.54
CA ILE A 382 22.05 -3.50 -10.00
C ILE A 382 22.06 -2.16 -10.73
N ASP A 383 21.06 -1.29 -10.45
CA ASP A 383 20.80 -0.05 -11.19
C ASP A 383 19.83 0.87 -10.44
N PHE A 384 19.46 1.99 -11.03
CA PHE A 384 18.43 2.89 -10.50
C PHE A 384 17.70 3.68 -11.60
N VAL A 385 16.48 4.12 -11.27
CA VAL A 385 15.75 5.13 -12.05
C VAL A 385 15.79 6.43 -11.28
N SER A 386 16.24 7.52 -11.91
CA SER A 386 16.21 8.85 -11.29
C SER A 386 14.95 9.60 -11.69
N ILE A 387 14.16 9.99 -10.69
CA ILE A 387 12.96 10.82 -10.87
C ILE A 387 13.32 12.28 -10.60
N GLY A 388 14.17 12.53 -9.60
CA GLY A 388 14.64 13.86 -9.23
C GLY A 388 14.67 14.06 -7.70
N THR A 389 15.65 14.81 -7.22
CA THR A 389 15.94 14.97 -5.78
C THR A 389 14.84 15.68 -4.97
N MET A 390 13.86 16.31 -5.61
CA MET A 390 12.77 17.00 -4.92
C MET A 390 11.43 16.24 -5.02
N SER A 391 11.45 14.99 -5.48
CA SER A 391 10.24 14.24 -5.76
C SER A 391 9.56 13.66 -4.50
N MET A 392 10.32 13.31 -3.47
CA MET A 392 9.83 12.62 -2.26
C MET A 392 9.04 11.36 -2.60
N LEU A 393 9.73 10.32 -3.08
CA LEU A 393 9.09 9.06 -3.43
C LEU A 393 8.46 8.42 -2.19
N GLY A 394 7.26 7.87 -2.38
CA GLY A 394 6.50 7.18 -1.34
C GLY A 394 6.38 5.69 -1.58
N GLY A 395 5.14 5.20 -1.65
CA GLY A 395 4.84 3.80 -1.96
C GLY A 395 5.30 3.36 -3.34
N ILE A 396 5.61 2.07 -3.45
CA ILE A 396 5.95 1.40 -4.71
C ILE A 396 5.14 0.11 -4.80
N ALA A 397 4.63 -0.22 -5.98
CA ALA A 397 3.94 -1.47 -6.27
C ALA A 397 4.32 -1.97 -7.66
N LEU A 398 4.45 -3.27 -7.79
CA LEU A 398 4.83 -3.93 -9.03
C LEU A 398 3.67 -4.75 -9.57
N GLU A 399 3.26 -4.49 -10.81
CA GLU A 399 2.29 -5.30 -11.52
C GLU A 399 2.98 -6.57 -12.04
N LYS A 400 2.53 -7.73 -11.58
CA LYS A 400 3.18 -9.04 -11.77
C LYS A 400 2.45 -9.93 -12.78
N LYS A 401 1.11 -9.84 -12.83
CA LYS A 401 0.29 -10.74 -13.67
C LYS A 401 0.03 -10.18 -15.07
N GLY A 402 -0.20 -8.87 -15.18
CA GLY A 402 -0.64 -8.24 -16.42
C GLY A 402 -2.08 -8.59 -16.80
N LEU A 403 -2.43 -8.35 -18.07
CA LEU A 403 -3.78 -8.59 -18.58
C LEU A 403 -4.14 -10.08 -18.49
N PRO A 404 -5.38 -10.43 -18.14
CA PRO A 404 -5.86 -11.80 -18.20
C PRO A 404 -5.84 -12.35 -19.64
N GLU A 405 -5.83 -13.66 -19.82
CA GLU A 405 -6.06 -14.27 -21.10
C GLU A 405 -7.50 -14.00 -21.58
N LEU A 406 -7.67 -13.74 -22.87
CA LEU A 406 -9.03 -13.56 -23.41
C LEU A 406 -9.86 -14.82 -23.16
N GLY A 407 -11.03 -14.61 -22.55
CA GLY A 407 -11.90 -15.69 -22.13
C GLY A 407 -11.69 -16.18 -20.69
N ASP A 408 -10.64 -15.77 -19.99
CA ASP A 408 -10.43 -16.03 -18.55
C ASP A 408 -10.99 -14.83 -17.73
N LEU A 409 -12.31 -14.80 -17.51
CA LEU A 409 -13.00 -13.68 -16.89
C LEU A 409 -12.80 -13.58 -15.38
N ASN A 410 -12.34 -14.66 -14.73
CA ASN A 410 -12.05 -14.67 -13.29
C ASN A 410 -10.54 -14.62 -12.98
N ASN A 411 -9.73 -14.53 -14.04
CA ASN A 411 -8.27 -14.42 -13.97
C ASN A 411 -7.60 -15.54 -13.12
N ASN A 412 -8.09 -16.78 -13.30
CA ASN A 412 -7.59 -17.96 -12.60
C ASN A 412 -6.70 -18.87 -13.44
N VAL A 413 -6.37 -18.44 -14.67
CA VAL A 413 -5.54 -19.15 -15.65
C VAL A 413 -6.23 -20.39 -16.27
N GLU A 414 -7.53 -20.59 -16.04
CA GLU A 414 -8.32 -21.68 -16.58
C GLU A 414 -9.54 -21.14 -17.34
N ILE A 415 -9.60 -21.33 -18.65
CA ILE A 415 -10.78 -20.99 -19.45
C ILE A 415 -11.75 -22.18 -19.42
N ASN A 416 -12.90 -21.98 -18.75
CA ASN A 416 -13.87 -23.05 -18.57
C ASN A 416 -15.33 -22.50 -18.53
N VAL A 417 -16.30 -23.37 -18.19
CA VAL A 417 -17.73 -23.00 -18.18
C VAL A 417 -18.08 -21.88 -17.18
N VAL A 418 -17.25 -21.66 -16.17
CA VAL A 418 -17.45 -20.56 -15.20
C VAL A 418 -17.29 -19.22 -15.91
N ASP A 419 -16.31 -19.10 -16.81
CA ASP A 419 -16.08 -17.88 -17.58
C ASP A 419 -17.22 -17.59 -18.55
N VAL A 420 -17.81 -18.62 -19.14
CA VAL A 420 -19.03 -18.47 -19.96
C VAL A 420 -20.18 -17.88 -19.14
N VAL A 421 -20.35 -18.31 -17.89
CA VAL A 421 -21.38 -17.76 -16.98
C VAL A 421 -21.06 -16.30 -16.64
N LEU A 422 -19.81 -15.98 -16.39
CA LEU A 422 -19.37 -14.60 -16.12
C LEU A 422 -19.55 -13.72 -17.35
N LEU A 423 -19.23 -14.20 -18.55
CA LEU A 423 -19.45 -13.48 -19.80
C LEU A 423 -20.95 -13.18 -20.04
N VAL A 424 -21.81 -14.16 -19.80
CA VAL A 424 -23.27 -13.93 -19.85
C VAL A 424 -23.68 -12.83 -18.87
N ASN A 425 -23.16 -12.84 -17.65
CA ASN A 425 -23.46 -11.81 -16.64
C ASN A 425 -22.93 -10.43 -17.08
N SER A 426 -21.75 -10.36 -17.68
CA SER A 426 -21.17 -9.10 -18.21
C SER A 426 -22.03 -8.49 -19.29
N ILE A 427 -22.62 -9.29 -20.17
CA ILE A 427 -23.54 -8.81 -21.22
C ILE A 427 -24.84 -8.26 -20.61
N PHE A 428 -25.39 -8.91 -19.60
CA PHE A 428 -26.64 -8.46 -18.96
C PHE A 428 -26.45 -7.30 -17.97
N SER A 429 -25.25 -7.14 -17.41
CA SER A 429 -24.93 -6.16 -16.39
C SER A 429 -23.53 -5.54 -16.61
N PRO A 430 -23.27 -4.90 -17.74
CA PRO A 430 -21.95 -4.44 -18.13
C PRO A 430 -21.33 -3.44 -17.13
N MET A 431 -22.18 -2.66 -16.44
CA MET A 431 -21.74 -1.70 -15.42
C MET A 431 -21.20 -2.37 -14.13
N MET A 432 -21.36 -3.68 -13.99
CA MET A 432 -20.87 -4.43 -12.82
C MET A 432 -19.57 -5.19 -13.08
N SER A 433 -19.13 -5.24 -14.34
CA SER A 433 -17.92 -5.95 -14.73
C SER A 433 -16.69 -5.11 -14.40
N SER A 434 -15.64 -5.75 -13.90
CA SER A 434 -14.35 -5.11 -13.65
C SER A 434 -13.62 -4.81 -14.97
N PRO A 435 -12.57 -3.94 -14.96
CA PRO A 435 -11.76 -3.69 -16.15
C PRO A 435 -11.22 -4.97 -16.79
N TYR A 436 -10.69 -5.90 -15.99
CA TYR A 436 -10.18 -7.18 -16.49
C TYR A 436 -11.29 -8.09 -17.02
N GLN A 437 -12.46 -8.13 -16.37
CA GLN A 437 -13.61 -8.85 -16.91
C GLN A 437 -14.08 -8.30 -18.25
N ASN A 438 -14.12 -6.96 -18.40
CA ASN A 438 -14.47 -6.35 -19.68
C ASN A 438 -13.45 -6.69 -20.78
N TYR A 439 -12.15 -6.62 -20.46
CA TYR A 439 -11.10 -6.99 -21.38
C TYR A 439 -11.22 -8.48 -21.83
N ALA A 440 -11.33 -9.40 -20.87
CA ALA A 440 -11.43 -10.83 -21.16
C ALA A 440 -12.74 -11.24 -21.84
N SER A 441 -13.80 -10.41 -21.76
CA SER A 441 -15.12 -10.65 -22.34
C SER A 441 -15.17 -10.44 -23.83
N ASP A 442 -14.36 -9.54 -24.39
CA ASP A 442 -14.26 -9.33 -25.85
C ASP A 442 -13.38 -10.42 -26.47
N PHE A 443 -13.91 -11.64 -26.49
CA PHE A 443 -13.15 -12.85 -26.86
C PHE A 443 -12.76 -12.88 -28.35
N ASN A 444 -13.52 -12.18 -29.20
CA ASN A 444 -13.25 -12.11 -30.63
C ASN A 444 -12.51 -10.83 -31.06
N GLU A 445 -12.22 -9.93 -30.12
CA GLU A 445 -11.49 -8.67 -30.34
C GLU A 445 -12.16 -7.74 -31.36
N ASP A 446 -13.51 -7.73 -31.41
CA ASP A 446 -14.24 -6.84 -32.33
C ASP A 446 -14.67 -5.51 -31.67
N GLY A 447 -14.44 -5.35 -30.37
CA GLY A 447 -14.75 -4.16 -29.57
C GLY A 447 -16.17 -4.16 -29.01
N ASP A 448 -17.00 -5.18 -29.27
CA ASP A 448 -18.38 -5.28 -28.84
C ASP A 448 -18.59 -6.56 -27.98
N ILE A 449 -18.76 -6.43 -26.68
CA ILE A 449 -19.07 -7.58 -25.80
C ILE A 449 -20.52 -8.01 -26.01
N ASN A 450 -20.72 -9.15 -26.64
CA ASN A 450 -22.05 -9.63 -27.04
C ASN A 450 -22.14 -11.17 -27.13
N VAL A 451 -23.27 -11.68 -27.66
CA VAL A 451 -23.52 -13.13 -27.77
C VAL A 451 -22.53 -13.86 -28.70
N VAL A 452 -21.86 -13.14 -29.59
CA VAL A 452 -20.86 -13.74 -30.51
C VAL A 452 -19.65 -14.20 -29.70
N ASP A 453 -19.23 -13.46 -28.68
CA ASP A 453 -18.16 -13.83 -27.77
C ASP A 453 -18.49 -15.10 -27.01
N ILE A 454 -19.75 -15.23 -26.54
CA ILE A 454 -20.21 -16.47 -25.88
C ILE A 454 -20.03 -17.66 -26.81
N VAL A 455 -20.48 -17.54 -28.07
CA VAL A 455 -20.39 -18.62 -29.04
C VAL A 455 -18.94 -19.00 -29.31
N ASN A 456 -18.06 -18.01 -29.46
CA ASN A 456 -16.64 -18.23 -29.72
C ASN A 456 -15.94 -18.85 -28.50
N LEU A 457 -16.21 -18.36 -27.30
CA LEU A 457 -15.66 -18.91 -26.07
C LEU A 457 -16.11 -20.35 -25.82
N VAL A 458 -17.41 -20.66 -26.01
CA VAL A 458 -17.93 -22.02 -25.90
C VAL A 458 -17.28 -22.95 -26.94
N SER A 459 -17.13 -22.47 -28.19
CA SER A 459 -16.44 -23.26 -29.22
C SER A 459 -15.00 -23.57 -28.84
N ASN A 460 -14.27 -22.58 -28.32
CA ASN A 460 -12.91 -22.76 -27.83
C ASN A 460 -12.82 -23.82 -26.71
N ILE A 461 -13.74 -23.78 -25.75
CA ILE A 461 -13.79 -24.76 -24.64
C ILE A 461 -14.12 -26.16 -25.11
N LEU A 462 -14.93 -26.32 -26.18
CA LEU A 462 -15.32 -27.63 -26.70
C LEU A 462 -14.25 -28.24 -27.63
N ASP A 463 -13.40 -27.40 -28.22
CA ASP A 463 -12.35 -27.83 -29.12
C ASP A 463 -11.03 -28.19 -28.42
N ASN A 464 -10.87 -27.78 -27.13
CA ASN A 464 -9.75 -28.10 -26.24
C ASN A 464 -10.10 -29.26 -25.30
#